data_844bca91df83eb1eef20646ed7773a55
#
_entry.id   844bca91df83eb1eef20646ed7773a55
#
_cell.length_a   1.000
_cell.length_b   1.000
_cell.length_c   1.000
_cell.angle_alpha   90.00
_cell.angle_beta   90.00
_cell.angle_gamma   90.00
#
_symmetry.space_group_name_H-M   'P 1'
#
loop_
_entity.id
_entity.type
_entity.pdbx_description
1 polymer ?
#
loop_
_entity_poly.entity_id
_entity_poly.type
_entity_poly.pdbx_seq_one_letter_code
_entity_poly.pdbx_strand_id
1 'polypeptide(L)'
;PVVRVEGKETPMIRKEMPLKQEDNRVWTKAEIEKLFEDDVGPTERGVLRLAPALSGRQGAFDACVSFAFNAGVGAFQRSSIRMKINRGDWEGAADALLLYCMAGGKILLGLKKRRDAEKALFLS
;
A
#
# COMPACT_ATOMS: atom_id res chain seq x y z
N PRO A 1 -4.54 9.70 -15.77
CA PRO A 1 -4.23 8.94 -15.45
C PRO A 1 -4.33 8.46 -14.38
N VAL A 2 -4.74 7.91 -14.25
CA VAL A 2 -4.55 7.69 -13.30
C VAL A 2 -5.50 7.38 -12.53
N VAL A 3 -5.32 6.99 -11.65
CA VAL A 3 -6.17 6.73 -10.75
C VAL A 3 -6.48 8.01 -10.22
N ARG A 4 -7.55 8.65 -10.65
CA ARG A 4 -7.78 9.85 -10.29
C ARG A 4 -8.87 9.88 -9.39
N VAL A 5 -8.97 10.62 -8.53
CA VAL A 5 -9.94 10.72 -7.64
C VAL A 5 -10.60 11.96 -7.91
N GLU A 6 -11.55 11.87 -8.77
CA GLU A 6 -12.23 12.99 -9.04
C GLU A 6 -11.53 14.15 -9.28
N GLY A 7 -10.78 14.16 -10.02
CA GLY A 7 -10.12 15.30 -10.41
C GLY A 7 -9.11 15.75 -9.47
N LYS A 8 -8.98 15.17 -8.45
CA LYS A 8 -8.05 15.57 -7.68
C LYS A 8 -7.06 14.71 -7.58
N GLU A 9 -6.11 14.68 -8.25
CA GLU A 9 -5.07 13.91 -8.10
C GLU A 9 -4.14 14.50 -7.22
N THR A 10 -3.62 13.85 -6.28
CA THR A 10 -2.57 14.33 -5.41
C THR A 10 -1.29 14.07 -6.10
N PRO A 11 -0.26 14.79 -5.78
CA PRO A 11 1.05 14.55 -6.36
C PRO A 11 1.53 13.13 -6.13
N MET A 12 1.10 12.51 -5.04
CA MET A 12 1.56 11.19 -4.80
C MET A 12 0.97 10.21 -5.73
N ILE A 13 -0.21 10.41 -6.22
CA ILE A 13 -0.81 9.49 -7.15
C ILE A 13 -0.08 9.50 -8.43
N ARG A 14 0.49 10.66 -8.81
CA ARG A 14 1.20 10.70 -10.02
C ARG A 14 2.58 10.21 -9.90
N LYS A 15 3.13 10.03 -8.71
CA LYS A 15 4.44 9.54 -8.61
C LYS A 15 4.46 8.13 -8.94
N GLU A 16 5.36 7.70 -9.73
CA GLU A 16 5.50 6.33 -10.08
C GLU A 16 6.04 5.55 -8.92
N MET A 17 5.64 4.33 -8.81
CA MET A 17 6.18 3.43 -7.83
C MET A 17 7.55 2.99 -8.31
N PRO A 18 8.49 2.74 -7.43
CA PRO A 18 9.83 2.33 -7.81
C PRO A 18 9.85 0.84 -8.17
N LEU A 19 9.07 0.45 -9.18
CA LEU A 19 8.94 -0.94 -9.56
C LEU A 19 9.25 -1.12 -11.03
N LYS A 20 9.66 -2.34 -11.37
CA LYS A 20 9.94 -2.63 -12.73
C LYS A 20 8.74 -3.25 -13.35
N GLN A 21 8.76 -3.31 -14.70
CA GLN A 21 7.64 -3.85 -15.39
C GLN A 21 7.35 -5.27 -15.02
N GLU A 22 8.32 -6.05 -14.72
CA GLU A 22 8.08 -7.42 -14.36
C GLU A 22 7.34 -7.55 -13.03
N ASP A 23 7.15 -6.46 -12.31
CA ASP A 23 6.40 -6.52 -11.08
C ASP A 23 4.91 -6.41 -11.36
N ASN A 24 4.51 -6.31 -12.63
CA ASN A 24 3.12 -6.19 -12.98
C ASN A 24 2.47 -7.56 -13.05
N ARG A 25 2.41 -8.27 -11.98
CA ARG A 25 1.76 -9.55 -11.94
C ARG A 25 0.59 -9.46 -10.99
N VAL A 26 -0.35 -10.35 -11.14
CA VAL A 26 -1.51 -10.36 -10.29
C VAL A 26 -1.14 -11.01 -8.97
N TRP A 27 -1.45 -10.35 -7.87
CA TRP A 27 -1.17 -10.86 -6.55
C TRP A 27 -2.45 -11.28 -5.88
N THR A 28 -2.41 -12.38 -5.14
CA THR A 28 -3.55 -12.84 -4.38
C THR A 28 -3.27 -12.56 -2.92
N LYS A 29 -4.30 -12.68 -2.10
CA LYS A 29 -4.13 -12.48 -0.68
C LYS A 29 -3.13 -13.48 -0.12
N ALA A 30 -3.18 -14.73 -0.60
CA ALA A 30 -2.25 -15.74 -0.14
C ALA A 30 -0.81 -15.39 -0.50
N GLU A 31 -0.59 -14.81 -1.67
CA GLU A 31 0.75 -14.43 -2.06
C GLU A 31 1.26 -13.28 -1.21
N ILE A 32 0.40 -12.35 -0.84
CA ILE A 32 0.81 -11.26 0.01
C ILE A 32 1.16 -11.79 1.40
N GLU A 33 0.38 -12.72 1.89
CA GLU A 33 0.65 -13.31 3.20
C GLU A 33 1.96 -14.07 3.17
N LYS A 34 2.30 -14.66 2.03
CA LYS A 34 3.53 -15.40 1.95
C LYS A 34 4.75 -14.50 2.06
N LEU A 35 4.63 -13.22 1.74
CA LEU A 35 5.74 -12.32 1.89
C LEU A 35 6.21 -12.25 3.33
N PHE A 36 5.33 -12.56 4.28
CA PHE A 36 5.72 -12.48 5.66
C PHE A 36 6.61 -13.64 6.10
N GLU A 37 6.86 -14.55 5.19
CA GLU A 37 7.80 -15.63 5.47
C GLU A 37 9.22 -15.15 5.15
N ASP A 38 9.35 -14.03 4.43
CA ASP A 38 10.66 -13.50 4.11
C ASP A 38 11.05 -12.51 5.22
N ASP A 39 12.23 -11.96 5.13
CA ASP A 39 12.68 -11.06 6.17
C ASP A 39 12.07 -9.68 5.97
N VAL A 40 10.91 -9.46 6.55
CA VAL A 40 10.24 -8.18 6.46
C VAL A 40 10.40 -7.38 7.77
N GLY A 41 11.23 -7.85 8.68
CA GLY A 41 11.40 -7.19 9.97
C GLY A 41 11.68 -5.70 9.90
N PRO A 42 12.66 -5.27 9.09
CA PRO A 42 12.93 -3.83 9.01
C PRO A 42 11.74 -3.04 8.48
N THR A 43 10.99 -3.62 7.54
CA THR A 43 9.81 -2.97 6.99
C THR A 43 8.72 -2.88 8.05
N GLU A 44 8.54 -3.93 8.83
CA GLU A 44 7.55 -3.93 9.89
C GLU A 44 7.87 -2.85 10.93
N ARG A 45 9.11 -2.73 11.30
CA ARG A 45 9.49 -1.72 12.28
C ARG A 45 9.28 -0.32 11.74
N GLY A 46 9.59 -0.10 10.48
CA GLY A 46 9.39 1.19 9.86
C GLY A 46 7.92 1.58 9.79
N VAL A 47 7.08 0.62 9.43
CA VAL A 47 5.65 0.88 9.32
C VAL A 47 5.06 1.21 10.69
N LEU A 48 5.44 0.43 11.71
CA LEU A 48 4.89 0.65 13.03
C LEU A 48 5.36 1.99 13.61
N ARG A 49 6.59 2.36 13.33
CA ARG A 49 7.10 3.64 13.80
C ARG A 49 6.34 4.79 13.17
N LEU A 50 5.99 4.65 11.90
CA LEU A 50 5.31 5.72 11.17
C LEU A 50 3.81 5.78 11.45
N ALA A 51 3.21 4.67 11.83
CA ALA A 51 1.79 4.60 12.11
C ALA A 51 1.53 3.71 13.32
N PRO A 52 1.81 4.22 14.52
CA PRO A 52 1.72 3.41 15.74
C PRO A 52 0.34 2.82 16.01
N ALA A 53 -0.70 3.45 15.49
CA ALA A 53 -2.05 2.96 15.72
C ALA A 53 -2.27 1.58 15.11
N LEU A 54 -1.37 1.15 14.23
CA LEU A 54 -1.51 -0.16 13.63
C LEU A 54 -1.25 -1.28 14.62
N SER A 55 -0.65 -1.00 15.77
CA SER A 55 -0.31 -2.06 16.70
C SER A 55 -1.53 -2.82 17.22
N GLY A 56 -2.70 -2.28 17.14
CA GLY A 56 -3.87 -3.00 17.59
C GLY A 56 -4.72 -3.55 16.46
N ARG A 57 -4.23 -3.48 15.23
CA ARG A 57 -5.02 -3.90 14.08
C ARG A 57 -4.18 -4.73 13.16
N GLN A 58 -4.20 -6.03 13.38
CA GLN A 58 -3.30 -6.94 12.66
C GLN A 58 -3.50 -6.92 11.15
N GLY A 59 -4.74 -6.95 10.69
CA GLY A 59 -4.99 -6.96 9.24
C GLY A 59 -4.51 -5.67 8.59
N ALA A 60 -4.78 -4.55 9.22
CA ALA A 60 -4.34 -3.26 8.70
C ALA A 60 -2.81 -3.16 8.73
N PHE A 61 -2.19 -3.66 9.80
CA PHE A 61 -0.73 -3.67 9.89
C PHE A 61 -0.13 -4.50 8.77
N ASP A 62 -0.65 -5.70 8.57
CA ASP A 62 -0.13 -6.60 7.54
C ASP A 62 -0.28 -5.99 6.15
N ALA A 63 -1.39 -5.33 5.89
CA ALA A 63 -1.60 -4.69 4.60
C ALA A 63 -0.60 -3.57 4.37
N CYS A 64 -0.33 -2.78 5.40
CA CYS A 64 0.62 -1.69 5.27
C CYS A 64 2.05 -2.20 5.13
N VAL A 65 2.39 -3.31 5.78
CA VAL A 65 3.70 -3.91 5.61
C VAL A 65 3.84 -4.42 4.17
N SER A 66 2.79 -5.04 3.63
CA SER A 66 2.81 -5.48 2.24
C SER A 66 3.03 -4.30 1.30
N PHE A 67 2.30 -3.21 1.53
CA PHE A 67 2.46 -2.01 0.70
C PHE A 67 3.89 -1.47 0.81
N ALA A 68 4.40 -1.34 2.01
CA ALA A 68 5.74 -0.79 2.22
C ALA A 68 6.83 -1.70 1.69
N PHE A 69 6.63 -3.01 1.74
CA PHE A 69 7.58 -3.94 1.19
C PHE A 69 7.62 -3.82 -0.33
N ASN A 70 6.48 -3.56 -0.94
CA ASN A 70 6.38 -3.43 -2.39
C ASN A 70 6.87 -2.05 -2.85
N ALA A 71 6.45 -0.99 -2.18
CA ALA A 71 6.71 0.37 -2.64
C ALA A 71 7.83 1.08 -1.90
N GLY A 72 8.19 0.59 -0.74
CA GLY A 72 9.23 1.21 0.08
C GLY A 72 8.63 1.89 1.30
N VAL A 73 9.36 1.86 2.40
CA VAL A 73 8.95 2.50 3.63
C VAL A 73 8.84 4.02 3.42
N GLY A 74 9.73 4.58 2.61
CA GLY A 74 9.66 6.00 2.30
C GLY A 74 8.39 6.37 1.56
N ALA A 75 7.92 5.50 0.68
CA ALA A 75 6.66 5.75 -0.01
C ALA A 75 5.49 5.70 0.98
N PHE A 76 5.53 4.76 1.92
CA PHE A 76 4.50 4.68 2.94
C PHE A 76 4.53 5.96 3.80
N GLN A 77 5.70 6.43 4.13
CA GLN A 77 5.84 7.63 4.93
C GLN A 77 5.15 8.83 4.30
N ARG A 78 5.25 8.94 2.99
CA ARG A 78 4.68 10.07 2.28
C ARG A 78 3.24 9.83 1.83
N SER A 79 2.69 8.66 2.11
CA SER A 79 1.42 8.28 1.53
C SER A 79 0.22 8.87 2.27
N SER A 80 -0.87 9.01 1.55
CA SER A 80 -2.13 9.38 2.17
C SER A 80 -2.66 8.24 3.03
N ILE A 81 -2.18 7.02 2.81
CA ILE A 81 -2.55 5.88 3.63
C ILE A 81 -2.13 6.15 5.07
N ARG A 82 -0.88 6.50 5.25
CA ARG A 82 -0.35 6.77 6.57
C ARG A 82 -1.05 7.96 7.23
N MET A 83 -1.28 8.99 6.44
CA MET A 83 -1.90 10.16 6.96
C MET A 83 -3.29 9.85 7.50
N LYS A 84 -4.05 9.08 6.78
CA LYS A 84 -5.40 8.74 7.20
C LYS A 84 -5.42 7.82 8.40
N ILE A 85 -4.49 6.89 8.47
CA ILE A 85 -4.36 6.03 9.64
C ILE A 85 -4.10 6.88 10.88
N ASN A 86 -3.19 7.83 10.77
CA ASN A 86 -2.82 8.63 11.91
C ASN A 86 -3.91 9.60 12.35
N ARG A 87 -4.92 9.78 11.51
CA ARG A 87 -6.05 10.58 11.87
C ARG A 87 -7.19 9.71 12.35
N GLY A 88 -7.07 8.42 12.32
CA GLY A 88 -8.14 7.50 12.70
C GLY A 88 -9.14 7.23 11.59
N ASP A 89 -8.83 7.65 10.37
CA ASP A 89 -9.73 7.44 9.23
C ASP A 89 -9.40 6.11 8.58
N TRP A 90 -9.85 5.02 9.17
CA TRP A 90 -9.49 3.68 8.72
C TRP A 90 -10.09 3.33 7.37
N GLU A 91 -11.33 3.73 7.12
CA GLU A 91 -11.92 3.45 5.83
C GLU A 91 -11.26 4.25 4.73
N GLY A 92 -10.94 5.51 5.02
CA GLY A 92 -10.23 6.32 4.05
C GLY A 92 -8.84 5.78 3.75
N ALA A 93 -8.18 5.23 4.77
CA ALA A 93 -6.86 4.63 4.56
C ALA A 93 -6.96 3.41 3.66
N ALA A 94 -7.98 2.57 3.88
CA ALA A 94 -8.17 1.38 3.06
C ALA A 94 -8.42 1.78 1.61
N ASP A 95 -9.22 2.81 1.40
CA ASP A 95 -9.49 3.28 0.03
C ASP A 95 -8.24 3.90 -0.59
N ALA A 96 -7.43 4.56 0.21
CA ALA A 96 -6.21 5.19 -0.30
C ALA A 96 -5.23 4.18 -0.87
N LEU A 97 -5.26 2.93 -0.36
CA LEU A 97 -4.40 1.90 -0.93
C LEU A 97 -4.65 1.75 -2.43
N LEU A 98 -5.87 1.89 -2.85
CA LEU A 98 -6.22 1.65 -4.26
C LEU A 98 -5.64 2.70 -5.20
N LEU A 99 -5.13 3.80 -4.66
CA LEU A 99 -4.58 4.85 -5.51
C LEU A 99 -3.16 4.55 -5.99
N TYR A 100 -2.51 3.57 -5.39
CA TYR A 100 -1.10 3.33 -5.69
C TYR A 100 -0.89 2.14 -6.60
N CYS A 101 -1.34 2.28 -7.84
CA CYS A 101 -1.25 1.19 -8.82
C CYS A 101 -0.59 1.62 -10.13
N MET A 102 0.21 2.69 -10.08
CA MET A 102 0.89 3.14 -11.28
C MET A 102 2.39 2.90 -11.21
N ALA A 103 2.96 2.57 -12.31
CA ALA A 103 4.40 2.51 -12.45
C ALA A 103 4.71 2.73 -13.92
N GLY A 104 5.78 3.41 -14.21
CA GLY A 104 6.15 3.69 -15.58
C GLY A 104 5.13 4.55 -16.29
N GLY A 105 4.41 5.38 -15.56
CA GLY A 105 3.41 6.25 -16.16
C GLY A 105 2.11 5.58 -16.52
N LYS A 106 1.94 4.30 -16.12
CA LYS A 106 0.75 3.56 -16.50
C LYS A 106 0.17 2.84 -15.31
N ILE A 107 -1.12 2.55 -15.37
CA ILE A 107 -1.76 1.72 -14.38
C ILE A 107 -1.40 0.28 -14.73
N LEU A 108 -0.83 -0.44 -13.79
CA LEU A 108 -0.46 -1.83 -14.01
C LEU A 108 -1.44 -2.74 -13.31
N LEU A 109 -1.93 -3.72 -14.04
CA LEU A 109 -2.93 -4.64 -13.51
C LEU A 109 -2.43 -5.38 -12.28
N GLY A 110 -1.17 -5.78 -12.27
CA GLY A 110 -0.62 -6.49 -11.12
C GLY A 110 -0.63 -5.64 -9.88
N LEU A 111 -0.29 -4.35 -10.02
CA LEU A 111 -0.32 -3.45 -8.88
C LEU A 111 -1.75 -3.18 -8.42
N LYS A 112 -2.67 -3.07 -9.37
CA LYS A 112 -4.06 -2.84 -9.00
C LYS A 112 -4.59 -4.02 -8.21
N LYS A 113 -4.31 -5.23 -8.65
CA LYS A 113 -4.76 -6.42 -7.93
C LYS A 113 -4.11 -6.55 -6.58
N ARG A 114 -2.86 -6.15 -6.48
CA ARG A 114 -2.18 -6.19 -5.19
C ARG A 114 -2.80 -5.21 -4.22
N ARG A 115 -3.15 -4.01 -4.69
CA ARG A 115 -3.81 -3.01 -3.82
C ARG A 115 -5.18 -3.50 -3.40
N ASP A 116 -5.90 -4.18 -4.30
CA ASP A 116 -7.20 -4.75 -3.96
C ASP A 116 -7.06 -5.78 -2.85
N ALA A 117 -6.05 -6.64 -2.95
CA ALA A 117 -5.82 -7.67 -1.94
C ALA A 117 -5.40 -7.04 -0.61
N GLU A 118 -4.57 -6.00 -0.68
CA GLU A 118 -4.15 -5.31 0.53
C GLU A 118 -5.32 -4.62 1.21
N LYS A 119 -6.24 -4.05 0.43
CA LYS A 119 -7.41 -3.42 1.00
C LYS A 119 -8.28 -4.45 1.72
N ALA A 120 -8.47 -5.61 1.11
CA ALA A 120 -9.23 -6.68 1.74
C ALA A 120 -8.60 -7.11 3.05
N LEU A 121 -7.28 -7.22 3.07
CA LEU A 121 -6.55 -7.61 4.26
C LEU A 121 -6.66 -6.50 5.32
N PHE A 122 -6.58 -5.26 4.90
CA PHE A 122 -6.65 -4.12 5.80
C PHE A 122 -7.97 -4.11 6.57
N LEU A 123 -9.02 -4.47 5.90
CA LEU A 123 -10.34 -4.43 6.49
C LEU A 123 -10.73 -5.71 7.21
N SER A 124 -9.89 -6.71 7.16
CA SER A 124 -10.22 -8.00 7.77
C SER A 124 -10.07 -8.01 9.28
#